data_a4b58434067a213a9abee917fff34ce0
#
_entry.id   a4b58434067a213a9abee917fff34ce0
#
_cell.length_a   1.000
_cell.length_b   1.000
_cell.length_c   1.000
_cell.angle_alpha   90.00
_cell.angle_beta   90.00
_cell.angle_gamma   90.00
#
_symmetry.space_group_name_H-M   'P 1'
#
loop_
_entity.id
_entity.type
_entity.pdbx_description
1 polymer ?
#
loop_
_entity_poly.entity_id
_entity_poly.type
_entity_poly.pdbx_seq_one_letter_code
_entity_poly.pdbx_strand_id
1 'polypeptide(L)'
;MTSWVLIALSLFVVSAAMALRTNAWRGAIARVAARGGGDGSMVPITVLVPVRNGADELAALLQDLHAQGHPRALTEVIVVDDHSEEPVQRLVSSMARQWPQLRYLPMEEGAGKKAAIMAGVRAAQHELVLLTDADARCAPGRVAAVAAAFQAHPCDLLLLPVRTEGDGLCGMLQVEEQAALLAALVGTWSEGRPMLANGANLAFRRTAFEAVGGYLGDVRDSGDDVFLLQRMRRAGRTVEVAVDAALWVRVQAAPSCGEALTQRLRWAGKMGAVRDPVSGLVSLVALLLPWALTVFTVLAVADQRVGDGLLRTWTLLLAAWAAWCVPLVQVTGDVHRLAGEERPRPVRTFAALLAFTVYAPVIAVVSRLYRPRWKGRRIR
;
A
#
# COMPACT_ATOMS: atom_id res chain seq x y z
N MET A 1 38.74 -23.24 -0.81
CA MET A 1 37.76 -22.43 -0.06
C MET A 1 36.90 -23.36 0.76
N THR A 2 36.74 -23.10 2.03
CA THR A 2 35.87 -23.91 2.89
C THR A 2 34.41 -23.74 2.47
N SER A 3 33.57 -24.75 2.64
CA SER A 3 32.11 -24.69 2.31
C SER A 3 31.43 -23.47 2.97
N TRP A 4 31.86 -23.09 4.16
CA TRP A 4 31.39 -21.92 4.89
C TRP A 4 31.61 -20.60 4.15
N VAL A 5 32.81 -20.39 3.56
CA VAL A 5 33.13 -19.20 2.79
C VAL A 5 32.28 -19.12 1.52
N LEU A 6 32.01 -20.25 0.86
CA LEU A 6 31.18 -20.30 -0.34
C LEU A 6 29.72 -19.92 -0.03
N ILE A 7 29.17 -20.45 1.07
CA ILE A 7 27.79 -20.10 1.47
C ILE A 7 27.70 -18.62 1.88
N ALA A 8 28.64 -18.14 2.68
CA ALA A 8 28.68 -16.71 3.07
C ALA A 8 28.81 -15.79 1.85
N LEU A 9 29.63 -16.17 0.86
CA LEU A 9 29.75 -15.41 -0.40
C LEU A 9 28.43 -15.42 -1.19
N SER A 10 27.76 -16.56 -1.28
CA SER A 10 26.47 -16.66 -1.96
C SER A 10 25.42 -15.77 -1.30
N LEU A 11 25.32 -15.80 0.03
CA LEU A 11 24.40 -14.93 0.79
C LEU A 11 24.74 -13.44 0.59
N PHE A 12 26.05 -13.11 0.59
CA PHE A 12 26.49 -11.75 0.31
C PHE A 12 26.11 -11.29 -1.09
N VAL A 13 26.31 -12.10 -2.13
CA VAL A 13 25.96 -11.77 -3.50
C VAL A 13 24.46 -11.51 -3.64
N VAL A 14 23.60 -12.35 -3.05
CA VAL A 14 22.14 -12.15 -3.06
C VAL A 14 21.76 -10.88 -2.29
N SER A 15 22.35 -10.65 -1.12
CA SER A 15 22.11 -9.44 -0.33
C SER A 15 22.57 -8.18 -1.08
N ALA A 16 23.72 -8.22 -1.74
CA ALA A 16 24.22 -7.10 -2.54
C ALA A 16 23.33 -6.80 -3.77
N ALA A 17 22.81 -7.83 -4.44
CA ALA A 17 21.85 -7.65 -5.52
C ALA A 17 20.55 -6.97 -5.02
N MET A 18 20.04 -7.38 -3.86
CA MET A 18 18.89 -6.73 -3.22
C MET A 18 19.21 -5.29 -2.79
N ALA A 19 20.43 -5.03 -2.29
CA ALA A 19 20.89 -3.69 -1.95
C ALA A 19 20.92 -2.75 -3.16
N LEU A 20 21.47 -3.20 -4.27
CA LEU A 20 21.52 -2.42 -5.52
C LEU A 20 20.12 -2.06 -5.99
N ARG A 21 19.20 -3.03 -5.95
CA ARG A 21 17.80 -2.81 -6.31
C ARG A 21 17.12 -1.79 -5.38
N THR A 22 17.27 -1.94 -4.06
CA THR A 22 16.68 -1.04 -3.07
C THR A 22 17.27 0.37 -3.18
N ASN A 23 18.56 0.50 -3.48
CA ASN A 23 19.19 1.80 -3.73
C ASN A 23 18.66 2.46 -5.03
N ALA A 24 18.35 1.67 -6.06
CA ALA A 24 17.68 2.18 -7.26
C ALA A 24 16.27 2.73 -6.94
N TRP A 25 15.55 2.10 -6.01
CA TRP A 25 14.26 2.60 -5.51
C TRP A 25 14.37 3.96 -4.80
N ARG A 26 15.44 4.19 -4.03
CA ARG A 26 15.71 5.51 -3.42
C ARG A 26 15.84 6.60 -4.48
N GLY A 27 16.56 6.32 -5.55
CA GLY A 27 16.65 7.22 -6.70
C GLY A 27 15.29 7.44 -7.39
N ALA A 28 14.46 6.41 -7.49
CA ALA A 28 13.10 6.52 -8.04
C ALA A 28 12.20 7.40 -7.15
N ILE A 29 12.22 7.19 -5.84
CA ILE A 29 11.50 8.01 -4.85
C ILE A 29 11.88 9.50 -5.00
N ALA A 30 13.18 9.80 -5.06
CA ALA A 30 13.65 11.17 -5.24
C ALA A 30 13.18 11.79 -6.57
N ARG A 31 13.19 11.01 -7.67
CA ARG A 31 12.69 11.49 -8.98
C ARG A 31 11.19 11.76 -8.97
N VAL A 32 10.39 10.87 -8.38
CA VAL A 32 8.92 11.05 -8.30
C VAL A 32 8.59 12.26 -7.42
N ALA A 33 9.29 12.42 -6.30
CA ALA A 33 9.13 13.59 -5.42
C ALA A 33 9.48 14.93 -6.12
N ALA A 34 10.45 14.91 -7.03
CA ALA A 34 10.87 16.10 -7.76
C ALA A 34 9.96 16.45 -8.96
N ARG A 35 9.03 15.59 -9.36
CA ARG A 35 8.14 15.83 -10.52
C ARG A 35 7.17 16.99 -10.30
N GLY A 36 6.84 17.31 -9.05
CA GLY A 36 5.87 18.35 -8.70
C GLY A 36 4.45 18.04 -9.17
N GLY A 37 3.46 18.58 -8.50
CA GLY A 37 2.08 18.60 -9.00
C GLY A 37 1.94 19.67 -10.10
N GLY A 38 1.12 19.39 -11.11
CA GLY A 38 0.76 20.39 -12.13
C GLY A 38 0.06 21.61 -11.51
N ASP A 39 -0.02 22.69 -12.27
CA ASP A 39 -0.79 23.88 -11.91
C ASP A 39 -2.27 23.51 -11.72
N GLY A 40 -2.89 24.01 -10.64
CA GLY A 40 -4.22 23.74 -10.15
C GLY A 40 -5.25 23.42 -11.23
N SER A 41 -5.38 22.13 -11.55
CA SER A 41 -6.22 21.66 -12.63
C SER A 41 -7.70 21.79 -12.27
N MET A 42 -8.49 22.30 -13.22
CA MET A 42 -9.96 22.39 -13.15
C MET A 42 -10.61 21.12 -13.73
N VAL A 43 -10.01 19.95 -13.56
CA VAL A 43 -10.57 18.68 -14.09
C VAL A 43 -11.69 18.19 -13.18
N PRO A 44 -12.87 17.86 -13.73
CA PRO A 44 -13.97 17.26 -12.96
C PRO A 44 -13.58 15.90 -12.39
N ILE A 45 -13.91 15.66 -11.11
CA ILE A 45 -13.53 14.46 -10.38
C ILE A 45 -14.66 13.93 -9.51
N THR A 46 -14.87 12.62 -9.52
CA THR A 46 -15.75 11.91 -8.58
C THR A 46 -14.92 11.28 -7.48
N VAL A 47 -15.15 11.69 -6.23
CA VAL A 47 -14.59 11.02 -5.05
C VAL A 47 -15.54 9.91 -4.64
N LEU A 48 -15.05 8.68 -4.68
CA LEU A 48 -15.83 7.48 -4.38
C LEU A 48 -15.43 6.91 -3.01
N VAL A 49 -16.40 6.81 -2.11
CA VAL A 49 -16.21 6.35 -0.73
C VAL A 49 -17.11 5.13 -0.47
N PRO A 50 -16.59 3.90 -0.62
CA PRO A 50 -17.31 2.71 -0.19
C PRO A 50 -17.29 2.63 1.34
N VAL A 51 -18.43 2.39 1.95
CA VAL A 51 -18.57 2.29 3.40
C VAL A 51 -19.40 1.08 3.82
N ARG A 52 -19.01 0.46 4.92
CA ARG A 52 -19.79 -0.51 5.68
C ARG A 52 -19.52 -0.29 7.15
N ASN A 53 -20.51 0.24 7.87
CA ASN A 53 -20.35 0.72 9.24
C ASN A 53 -19.21 1.76 9.38
N GLY A 54 -19.00 2.34 10.54
CA GLY A 54 -17.97 3.37 10.76
C GLY A 54 -18.50 4.76 10.42
N ALA A 55 -19.67 5.12 10.96
CA ALA A 55 -20.29 6.42 10.72
C ALA A 55 -19.45 7.59 11.23
N ASP A 56 -18.72 7.41 12.34
CA ASP A 56 -17.88 8.44 12.93
C ASP A 56 -16.65 8.73 12.07
N GLU A 57 -15.98 7.70 11.58
CA GLU A 57 -14.84 7.82 10.69
C GLU A 57 -15.27 8.47 9.36
N LEU A 58 -16.40 8.03 8.81
CA LEU A 58 -16.98 8.63 7.61
C LEU A 58 -17.30 10.10 7.81
N ALA A 59 -17.86 10.49 8.97
CA ALA A 59 -18.18 11.88 9.27
C ALA A 59 -16.91 12.75 9.23
N ALA A 60 -15.82 12.26 9.79
CA ALA A 60 -14.53 12.95 9.79
C ALA A 60 -13.95 13.08 8.36
N LEU A 61 -14.02 12.03 7.54
CA LEU A 61 -13.62 12.10 6.13
C LEU A 61 -14.49 13.08 5.33
N LEU A 62 -15.81 13.07 5.51
CA LEU A 62 -16.71 13.97 4.81
C LEU A 62 -16.44 15.44 5.18
N GLN A 63 -16.06 15.73 6.42
CA GLN A 63 -15.61 17.08 6.82
C GLN A 63 -14.33 17.47 6.07
N ASP A 64 -13.33 16.57 5.97
CA ASP A 64 -12.12 16.82 5.20
C ASP A 64 -12.44 17.04 3.71
N LEU A 65 -13.36 16.28 3.13
CA LEU A 65 -13.78 16.41 1.74
C LEU A 65 -14.60 17.70 1.49
N HIS A 66 -15.41 18.12 2.45
CA HIS A 66 -16.14 19.38 2.37
C HIS A 66 -15.21 20.61 2.41
N ALA A 67 -14.07 20.48 3.09
CA ALA A 67 -13.06 21.52 3.22
C ALA A 67 -12.04 21.56 2.05
N GLN A 68 -12.25 20.74 0.97
CA GLN A 68 -11.33 20.75 -0.17
C GLN A 68 -11.34 22.07 -0.94
N GLY A 69 -10.15 22.50 -1.38
CA GLY A 69 -9.97 23.70 -2.19
C GLY A 69 -10.33 23.53 -3.68
N HIS A 70 -10.64 22.30 -4.14
CA HIS A 70 -11.09 22.07 -5.50
C HIS A 70 -12.51 22.64 -5.72
N PRO A 71 -12.84 23.21 -6.90
CA PRO A 71 -14.15 23.79 -7.14
C PRO A 71 -15.29 22.80 -6.92
N ARG A 72 -16.27 23.17 -6.10
CA ARG A 72 -17.41 22.31 -5.78
C ARG A 72 -18.19 21.87 -7.01
N ALA A 73 -18.35 22.74 -8.00
CA ALA A 73 -19.03 22.41 -9.25
C ALA A 73 -18.34 21.30 -10.08
N LEU A 74 -17.05 21.05 -9.81
CA LEU A 74 -16.25 20.04 -10.47
C LEU A 74 -15.97 18.82 -9.57
N THR A 75 -16.52 18.78 -8.35
CA THR A 75 -16.28 17.73 -7.38
C THR A 75 -17.56 17.02 -7.03
N GLU A 76 -17.75 15.80 -7.50
CA GLU A 76 -18.80 14.92 -7.02
C GLU A 76 -18.27 14.03 -5.89
N VAL A 77 -19.05 13.77 -4.85
CA VAL A 77 -18.75 12.80 -3.81
C VAL A 77 -19.84 11.77 -3.71
N ILE A 78 -19.52 10.50 -3.90
CA ILE A 78 -20.47 9.39 -3.80
C ILE A 78 -20.07 8.51 -2.62
N VAL A 79 -20.94 8.44 -1.61
CA VAL A 79 -20.83 7.47 -0.52
C VAL A 79 -21.67 6.25 -0.89
N VAL A 80 -21.01 5.11 -1.10
CA VAL A 80 -21.68 3.84 -1.43
C VAL A 80 -21.75 2.98 -0.18
N ASP A 81 -22.98 2.75 0.28
CA ASP A 81 -23.24 2.02 1.51
C ASP A 81 -23.48 0.52 1.26
N ASP A 82 -22.51 -0.31 1.68
CA ASP A 82 -22.59 -1.77 1.63
C ASP A 82 -23.36 -2.32 2.84
N HIS A 83 -24.67 -2.02 2.92
CA HIS A 83 -25.58 -2.56 3.94
C HIS A 83 -25.10 -2.28 5.38
N SER A 84 -24.84 -1.01 5.71
CA SER A 84 -24.49 -0.62 7.07
C SER A 84 -25.65 -0.80 8.04
N GLU A 85 -25.36 -1.25 9.23
CA GLU A 85 -26.28 -1.31 10.37
C GLU A 85 -26.31 0.02 11.16
N GLU A 86 -25.27 0.85 10.97
CA GLU A 86 -25.13 2.17 11.54
C GLU A 86 -25.85 3.25 10.72
N PRO A 87 -26.11 4.45 11.30
CA PRO A 87 -26.91 5.49 10.66
C PRO A 87 -26.16 6.27 9.54
N VAL A 88 -25.42 5.57 8.67
CA VAL A 88 -24.66 6.17 7.55
C VAL A 88 -25.58 7.00 6.64
N GLN A 89 -26.75 6.49 6.31
CA GLN A 89 -27.74 7.22 5.50
C GLN A 89 -28.14 8.56 6.13
N ARG A 90 -28.41 8.57 7.44
CA ARG A 90 -28.83 9.79 8.15
C ARG A 90 -27.71 10.82 8.16
N LEU A 91 -26.48 10.37 8.39
CA LEU A 91 -25.29 11.22 8.35
C LEU A 91 -25.13 11.91 6.99
N VAL A 92 -25.07 11.09 5.91
CA VAL A 92 -24.85 11.62 4.55
C VAL A 92 -26.01 12.52 4.13
N SER A 93 -27.28 12.13 4.38
CA SER A 93 -28.45 12.93 4.04
C SER A 93 -28.49 14.27 4.80
N SER A 94 -28.02 14.31 6.03
CA SER A 94 -27.93 15.56 6.80
C SER A 94 -26.93 16.54 6.19
N MET A 95 -25.76 16.06 5.77
CA MET A 95 -24.71 16.87 5.13
C MET A 95 -25.09 17.28 3.71
N ALA A 96 -25.74 16.43 2.95
CA ALA A 96 -26.15 16.68 1.57
C ALA A 96 -27.14 17.88 1.43
N ARG A 97 -27.85 18.23 2.51
CA ARG A 97 -28.72 19.44 2.49
C ARG A 97 -27.95 20.75 2.21
N GLN A 98 -26.69 20.80 2.64
CA GLN A 98 -25.82 21.97 2.45
C GLN A 98 -24.70 21.71 1.43
N TRP A 99 -24.62 20.48 0.92
CA TRP A 99 -23.61 20.02 -0.01
C TRP A 99 -24.24 19.21 -1.15
N PRO A 100 -24.82 19.84 -2.17
CA PRO A 100 -25.56 19.17 -3.25
C PRO A 100 -24.75 18.14 -4.06
N GLN A 101 -23.42 18.25 -4.05
CA GLN A 101 -22.51 17.34 -4.74
C GLN A 101 -22.25 16.04 -3.96
N LEU A 102 -22.69 15.96 -2.70
CA LEU A 102 -22.62 14.75 -1.88
C LEU A 102 -23.84 13.88 -2.15
N ARG A 103 -23.59 12.66 -2.60
CA ARG A 103 -24.65 11.68 -2.93
C ARG A 103 -24.51 10.45 -2.05
N TYR A 104 -25.64 9.97 -1.53
CA TYR A 104 -25.76 8.68 -0.88
C TYR A 104 -26.28 7.64 -1.88
N LEU A 105 -25.56 6.52 -1.99
CA LEU A 105 -25.91 5.40 -2.85
C LEU A 105 -26.00 4.11 -2.01
N PRO A 106 -27.19 3.65 -1.63
CA PRO A 106 -27.34 2.34 -1.00
C PRO A 106 -27.09 1.24 -2.01
N MET A 107 -26.46 0.15 -1.61
CA MET A 107 -26.39 -1.04 -2.45
C MET A 107 -27.69 -1.82 -2.34
N GLU A 108 -28.31 -2.09 -3.47
CA GLU A 108 -29.51 -2.93 -3.57
C GLU A 108 -29.13 -4.41 -3.76
N GLU A 109 -28.08 -4.64 -4.56
CA GLU A 109 -27.62 -5.98 -4.91
C GLU A 109 -26.12 -6.12 -4.69
N GLY A 110 -25.69 -7.35 -4.42
CA GLY A 110 -24.30 -7.67 -4.15
C GLY A 110 -23.86 -7.29 -2.75
N ALA A 111 -22.60 -7.53 -2.43
CA ALA A 111 -22.00 -7.20 -1.15
C ALA A 111 -20.47 -7.10 -1.26
N GLY A 112 -19.89 -6.31 -0.37
CA GLY A 112 -18.45 -6.13 -0.24
C GLY A 112 -17.91 -4.94 -1.03
N LYS A 113 -16.70 -4.53 -0.66
CA LYS A 113 -16.06 -3.30 -1.15
C LYS A 113 -15.98 -3.24 -2.68
N LYS A 114 -15.67 -4.36 -3.36
CA LYS A 114 -15.58 -4.41 -4.83
C LYS A 114 -16.92 -4.15 -5.50
N ALA A 115 -18.01 -4.73 -4.98
CA ALA A 115 -19.33 -4.49 -5.49
C ALA A 115 -19.74 -3.02 -5.27
N ALA A 116 -19.43 -2.45 -4.10
CA ALA A 116 -19.65 -1.04 -3.81
C ALA A 116 -18.87 -0.12 -4.76
N ILE A 117 -17.60 -0.41 -5.02
CA ILE A 117 -16.80 0.36 -5.99
C ILE A 117 -17.43 0.27 -7.38
N MET A 118 -17.83 -0.91 -7.84
CA MET A 118 -18.49 -1.08 -9.15
C MET A 118 -19.80 -0.31 -9.25
N ALA A 119 -20.63 -0.33 -8.20
CA ALA A 119 -21.88 0.44 -8.16
C ALA A 119 -21.60 1.96 -8.22
N GLY A 120 -20.61 2.42 -7.44
CA GLY A 120 -20.21 3.82 -7.43
C GLY A 120 -19.61 4.30 -8.75
N VAL A 121 -18.76 3.49 -9.41
CA VAL A 121 -18.20 3.83 -10.74
C VAL A 121 -19.30 3.95 -11.79
N ARG A 122 -20.31 3.06 -11.77
CA ARG A 122 -21.47 3.18 -12.68
C ARG A 122 -22.30 4.44 -12.43
N ALA A 123 -22.37 4.91 -11.17
CA ALA A 123 -23.09 6.12 -10.79
C ALA A 123 -22.28 7.41 -10.95
N ALA A 124 -20.96 7.31 -11.14
CA ALA A 124 -20.04 8.45 -11.26
C ALA A 124 -20.31 9.25 -12.52
N GLN A 125 -20.37 10.58 -12.36
CA GLN A 125 -20.62 11.51 -13.47
C GLN A 125 -19.33 11.89 -14.20
N HIS A 126 -18.19 11.83 -13.53
CA HIS A 126 -16.91 12.29 -14.08
C HIS A 126 -16.02 11.13 -14.54
N GLU A 127 -15.15 11.45 -15.48
CA GLU A 127 -14.17 10.48 -16.02
C GLU A 127 -13.09 10.12 -15.01
N LEU A 128 -12.67 11.09 -14.18
CA LEU A 128 -11.69 10.85 -13.14
C LEU A 128 -12.38 10.41 -11.86
N VAL A 129 -12.03 9.22 -11.38
CA VAL A 129 -12.55 8.64 -10.12
C VAL A 129 -11.42 8.54 -9.11
N LEU A 130 -11.60 9.15 -7.93
CA LEU A 130 -10.71 9.06 -6.78
C LEU A 130 -11.33 8.16 -5.71
N LEU A 131 -10.79 6.98 -5.54
CA LEU A 131 -11.20 6.03 -4.51
C LEU A 131 -10.55 6.37 -3.17
N THR A 132 -11.35 6.39 -2.11
CA THR A 132 -10.90 6.70 -0.75
C THR A 132 -11.65 5.83 0.25
N ASP A 133 -10.94 5.21 1.21
CA ASP A 133 -11.59 4.47 2.28
C ASP A 133 -12.28 5.42 3.27
N ALA A 134 -13.38 4.97 3.87
CA ALA A 134 -14.21 5.79 4.76
C ALA A 134 -13.51 6.21 6.07
N ASP A 135 -12.46 5.47 6.47
CA ASP A 135 -11.62 5.73 7.66
C ASP A 135 -10.35 6.55 7.35
N ALA A 136 -10.18 7.00 6.11
CA ALA A 136 -9.05 7.83 5.72
C ALA A 136 -9.25 9.30 6.11
N ARG A 137 -8.15 10.01 6.38
CA ARG A 137 -8.12 11.46 6.60
C ARG A 137 -7.25 12.13 5.52
N CYS A 138 -7.60 13.30 5.06
CA CYS A 138 -6.86 13.99 4.01
C CYS A 138 -6.75 15.51 4.23
N ALA A 139 -5.72 16.11 3.64
CA ALA A 139 -5.52 17.55 3.66
C ALA A 139 -6.48 18.28 2.69
N PRO A 140 -6.77 19.59 2.91
CA PRO A 140 -7.70 20.37 2.07
C PRO A 140 -7.31 20.51 0.59
N GLY A 141 -6.05 20.30 0.22
CA GLY A 141 -5.55 20.37 -1.16
C GLY A 141 -5.57 19.06 -1.95
N ARG A 142 -6.00 17.93 -1.34
CA ARG A 142 -5.82 16.60 -1.95
C ARG A 142 -6.55 16.43 -3.27
N VAL A 143 -7.81 16.83 -3.37
CA VAL A 143 -8.61 16.64 -4.59
C VAL A 143 -8.02 17.42 -5.75
N ALA A 144 -7.63 18.67 -5.51
CA ALA A 144 -6.97 19.51 -6.51
C ALA A 144 -5.62 18.92 -6.95
N ALA A 145 -4.82 18.41 -5.99
CA ALA A 145 -3.53 17.80 -6.29
C ALA A 145 -3.68 16.50 -7.12
N VAL A 146 -4.71 15.68 -6.87
CA VAL A 146 -4.99 14.48 -7.68
C VAL A 146 -5.38 14.88 -9.11
N ALA A 147 -6.26 15.86 -9.28
CA ALA A 147 -6.65 16.38 -10.58
C ALA A 147 -5.44 16.92 -11.35
N ALA A 148 -4.59 17.69 -10.69
CA ALA A 148 -3.36 18.23 -11.27
C ALA A 148 -2.36 17.14 -11.67
N ALA A 149 -2.18 16.11 -10.82
CA ALA A 149 -1.30 14.98 -11.12
C ALA A 149 -1.76 14.19 -12.35
N PHE A 150 -3.06 13.97 -12.53
CA PHE A 150 -3.62 13.32 -13.73
C PHE A 150 -3.43 14.14 -15.00
N GLN A 151 -3.41 15.46 -14.89
CA GLN A 151 -3.17 16.34 -16.02
C GLN A 151 -1.68 16.36 -16.39
N ALA A 152 -0.80 16.44 -15.39
CA ALA A 152 0.64 16.46 -15.59
C ALA A 152 1.18 15.11 -16.09
N HIS A 153 0.57 14.01 -15.68
CA HIS A 153 0.98 12.65 -16.00
C HIS A 153 -0.22 11.83 -16.52
N PRO A 154 -0.57 11.97 -17.82
CA PRO A 154 -1.72 11.26 -18.37
C PRO A 154 -1.58 9.75 -18.18
N CYS A 155 -2.51 9.17 -17.41
CA CYS A 155 -2.51 7.75 -17.08
C CYS A 155 -3.93 7.20 -16.94
N ASP A 156 -4.05 5.86 -16.94
CA ASP A 156 -5.31 5.15 -16.70
C ASP A 156 -5.51 4.88 -15.20
N LEU A 157 -4.42 4.67 -14.47
CA LEU A 157 -4.39 4.39 -13.04
C LEU A 157 -3.26 5.19 -12.36
N LEU A 158 -3.58 5.93 -11.32
CA LEU A 158 -2.64 6.69 -10.50
C LEU A 158 -2.57 6.09 -9.10
N LEU A 159 -1.40 5.62 -8.72
CA LEU A 159 -1.09 5.09 -7.41
C LEU A 159 -0.67 6.24 -6.48
N LEU A 160 -1.33 6.33 -5.33
CA LEU A 160 -1.18 7.45 -4.41
C LEU A 160 -0.69 7.01 -3.02
N PRO A 161 -0.01 7.89 -2.27
CA PRO A 161 0.61 7.55 -1.01
C PRO A 161 -0.40 7.43 0.14
N VAL A 162 -0.17 6.46 1.02
CA VAL A 162 -0.90 6.27 2.26
C VAL A 162 0.09 6.27 3.42
N ARG A 163 -0.21 7.01 4.47
CA ARG A 163 0.52 7.01 5.74
C ARG A 163 -0.33 6.36 6.82
N THR A 164 0.25 5.41 7.54
CA THR A 164 -0.36 4.88 8.77
C THR A 164 0.09 5.73 9.95
N GLU A 165 -0.83 6.04 10.86
CA GLU A 165 -0.57 6.71 12.14
C GLU A 165 -0.91 5.76 13.28
N GLY A 166 -0.03 5.66 14.29
CA GLY A 166 -0.28 4.80 15.43
C GLY A 166 0.81 4.88 16.48
N ASP A 167 0.40 4.71 17.72
CA ASP A 167 1.25 4.81 18.90
C ASP A 167 1.60 3.43 19.47
N GLY A 168 2.56 3.42 20.40
CA GLY A 168 3.04 2.20 21.04
C GLY A 168 3.81 1.29 20.08
N LEU A 169 4.23 0.14 20.55
CA LEU A 169 5.05 -0.81 19.78
C LEU A 169 4.31 -1.32 18.54
N CYS A 170 3.04 -1.70 18.71
CA CYS A 170 2.25 -2.27 17.63
C CYS A 170 1.93 -1.23 16.54
N GLY A 171 1.59 0.00 16.92
CA GLY A 171 1.39 1.09 15.99
C GLY A 171 2.69 1.44 15.23
N MET A 172 3.81 1.50 15.97
CA MET A 172 5.13 1.72 15.39
C MET A 172 5.45 0.71 14.27
N LEU A 173 5.25 -0.59 14.53
CA LEU A 173 5.53 -1.63 13.53
C LEU A 173 4.69 -1.44 12.26
N GLN A 174 3.43 -1.06 12.42
CA GLN A 174 2.53 -0.82 11.29
C GLN A 174 2.91 0.43 10.48
N VAL A 175 3.39 1.49 11.14
CA VAL A 175 3.89 2.71 10.49
C VAL A 175 5.12 2.43 9.64
N GLU A 176 6.10 1.70 10.18
CA GLU A 176 7.32 1.34 9.44
C GLU A 176 7.04 0.38 8.28
N GLU A 177 6.14 -0.60 8.48
CA GLU A 177 5.71 -1.52 7.43
C GLU A 177 5.03 -0.77 6.28
N GLN A 178 4.13 0.17 6.58
CA GLN A 178 3.46 0.96 5.54
C GLN A 178 4.45 1.82 4.76
N ALA A 179 5.44 2.42 5.40
CA ALA A 179 6.49 3.17 4.73
C ALA A 179 7.34 2.28 3.81
N ALA A 180 7.69 1.07 4.26
CA ALA A 180 8.40 0.08 3.44
C ALA A 180 7.56 -0.40 2.24
N LEU A 181 6.24 -0.60 2.42
CA LEU A 181 5.33 -0.95 1.34
C LEU A 181 5.21 0.17 0.29
N LEU A 182 5.20 1.45 0.72
CA LEU A 182 5.22 2.57 -0.22
C LEU A 182 6.55 2.65 -0.98
N ALA A 183 7.68 2.40 -0.32
CA ALA A 183 8.97 2.30 -1.00
C ALA A 183 8.95 1.20 -2.08
N ALA A 184 8.40 0.03 -1.77
CA ALA A 184 8.24 -1.07 -2.71
C ALA A 184 7.24 -0.74 -3.85
N LEU A 185 6.18 0.02 -3.58
CA LEU A 185 5.24 0.50 -4.59
C LEU A 185 5.96 1.38 -5.62
N VAL A 186 6.65 2.43 -5.16
CA VAL A 186 7.39 3.35 -6.05
C VAL A 186 8.52 2.62 -6.76
N GLY A 187 9.25 1.77 -6.03
CA GLY A 187 10.38 1.01 -6.56
C GLY A 187 9.97 0.07 -7.68
N THR A 188 8.97 -0.76 -7.47
CA THR A 188 8.49 -1.71 -8.48
C THR A 188 7.81 -1.03 -9.67
N TRP A 189 7.16 0.12 -9.45
CA TRP A 189 6.68 0.96 -10.54
C TRP A 189 7.84 1.47 -11.40
N SER A 190 8.91 1.95 -10.79
CA SER A 190 10.10 2.45 -11.53
C SER A 190 10.81 1.37 -12.34
N GLU A 191 10.63 0.12 -11.99
CA GLU A 191 11.10 -1.06 -12.75
C GLU A 191 10.15 -1.44 -13.91
N GLY A 192 9.07 -0.68 -14.14
CA GLY A 192 8.03 -0.99 -15.13
C GLY A 192 7.12 -2.15 -14.71
N ARG A 193 7.17 -2.56 -13.44
CA ARG A 193 6.40 -3.70 -12.91
C ARG A 193 5.75 -3.37 -11.57
N PRO A 194 4.82 -2.39 -11.50
CA PRO A 194 4.16 -2.04 -10.25
C PRO A 194 3.42 -3.27 -9.69
N MET A 195 3.73 -3.59 -8.43
CA MET A 195 3.23 -4.80 -7.75
C MET A 195 2.20 -4.48 -6.68
N LEU A 196 2.24 -3.28 -6.14
CA LEU A 196 1.46 -2.85 -4.99
C LEU A 196 0.60 -1.64 -5.36
N ALA A 197 -0.57 -1.59 -4.78
CA ALA A 197 -1.48 -0.45 -4.77
C ALA A 197 -2.14 -0.38 -3.41
N ASN A 198 -2.72 0.77 -3.07
CA ASN A 198 -3.45 0.94 -1.82
C ASN A 198 -4.85 1.45 -2.10
N GLY A 199 -5.86 0.65 -1.75
CA GLY A 199 -7.26 0.95 -1.99
C GLY A 199 -7.83 2.11 -1.17
N ALA A 200 -7.08 2.61 -0.17
CA ALA A 200 -7.46 3.80 0.57
C ALA A 200 -7.13 5.10 -0.18
N ASN A 201 -6.27 5.03 -1.21
CA ASN A 201 -5.84 6.19 -1.98
C ASN A 201 -5.43 5.78 -3.41
N LEU A 202 -6.39 5.76 -4.31
CA LEU A 202 -6.21 5.28 -5.67
C LEU A 202 -7.08 6.11 -6.61
N ALA A 203 -6.53 6.56 -7.74
CA ALA A 203 -7.35 7.26 -8.73
C ALA A 203 -7.23 6.60 -10.11
N PHE A 204 -8.29 6.63 -10.89
CA PHE A 204 -8.33 5.98 -12.20
C PHE A 204 -9.33 6.65 -13.15
N ARG A 205 -9.14 6.40 -14.45
CA ARG A 205 -10.13 6.76 -15.46
C ARG A 205 -11.28 5.78 -15.43
N ARG A 206 -12.52 6.28 -15.37
CA ARG A 206 -13.73 5.46 -15.40
C ARG A 206 -13.79 4.55 -16.62
N THR A 207 -13.51 5.08 -17.80
CA THR A 207 -13.49 4.33 -19.05
C THR A 207 -12.43 3.22 -19.05
N ALA A 208 -11.26 3.46 -18.46
CA ALA A 208 -10.22 2.42 -18.32
C ALA A 208 -10.64 1.32 -17.34
N PHE A 209 -11.28 1.68 -16.23
CA PHE A 209 -11.83 0.72 -15.27
C PHE A 209 -12.90 -0.17 -15.92
N GLU A 210 -13.82 0.42 -16.67
CA GLU A 210 -14.87 -0.29 -17.41
C GLU A 210 -14.27 -1.21 -18.49
N ALA A 211 -13.30 -0.72 -19.25
CA ALA A 211 -12.64 -1.47 -20.32
C ALA A 211 -11.90 -2.73 -19.82
N VAL A 212 -11.39 -2.73 -18.58
CA VAL A 212 -10.79 -3.93 -17.97
C VAL A 212 -11.82 -4.81 -17.25
N GLY A 213 -13.11 -4.45 -17.30
CA GLY A 213 -14.19 -5.17 -16.65
C GLY A 213 -14.28 -4.96 -15.13
N GLY A 214 -13.63 -3.94 -14.60
CA GLY A 214 -13.63 -3.64 -13.16
C GLY A 214 -13.23 -4.86 -12.33
N TYR A 215 -14.13 -5.36 -11.48
CA TYR A 215 -13.92 -6.55 -10.63
C TYR A 215 -14.76 -7.76 -11.08
N LEU A 216 -15.32 -7.75 -12.28
CA LEU A 216 -16.12 -8.88 -12.78
C LEU A 216 -15.29 -10.17 -12.77
N GLY A 217 -15.88 -11.24 -12.22
CA GLY A 217 -15.23 -12.55 -12.12
C GLY A 217 -14.19 -12.68 -11.01
N ASP A 218 -13.97 -11.67 -10.16
CA ASP A 218 -13.12 -11.80 -8.98
C ASP A 218 -13.79 -12.69 -7.93
N VAL A 219 -13.10 -13.76 -7.56
CA VAL A 219 -13.60 -14.76 -6.58
C VAL A 219 -13.33 -14.31 -5.13
N ARG A 220 -12.41 -13.36 -4.92
CA ARG A 220 -12.01 -12.88 -3.59
C ARG A 220 -12.65 -11.54 -3.25
N ASP A 221 -13.13 -11.43 -2.03
CA ASP A 221 -13.79 -10.21 -1.53
C ASP A 221 -12.81 -9.05 -1.27
N SER A 222 -11.54 -9.36 -0.97
CA SER A 222 -10.47 -8.38 -0.74
C SER A 222 -9.54 -8.22 -1.94
N GLY A 223 -8.74 -7.14 -1.95
CA GLY A 223 -7.73 -6.90 -2.97
C GLY A 223 -8.22 -6.07 -4.15
N ASP A 224 -9.20 -5.22 -3.92
CA ASP A 224 -9.67 -4.22 -4.85
C ASP A 224 -8.52 -3.43 -5.51
N ASP A 225 -7.50 -3.09 -4.75
CA ASP A 225 -6.31 -2.36 -5.15
C ASP A 225 -5.40 -3.16 -6.11
N VAL A 226 -4.90 -4.29 -5.64
CA VAL A 226 -3.91 -5.08 -6.37
C VAL A 226 -4.52 -5.78 -7.59
N PHE A 227 -5.78 -6.24 -7.50
CA PHE A 227 -6.44 -6.88 -8.64
C PHE A 227 -6.76 -5.87 -9.75
N LEU A 228 -7.19 -4.65 -9.41
CA LEU A 228 -7.35 -3.60 -10.41
C LEU A 228 -6.01 -3.27 -11.09
N LEU A 229 -4.95 -3.06 -10.30
CA LEU A 229 -3.61 -2.83 -10.81
C LEU A 229 -3.17 -3.94 -11.80
N GLN A 230 -3.40 -5.20 -11.45
CA GLN A 230 -3.05 -6.32 -12.33
C GLN A 230 -3.86 -6.35 -13.63
N ARG A 231 -5.17 -6.07 -13.56
CA ARG A 231 -6.02 -5.99 -14.75
C ARG A 231 -5.57 -4.87 -15.67
N MET A 232 -5.31 -3.67 -15.11
CA MET A 232 -4.78 -2.53 -15.85
C MET A 232 -3.45 -2.88 -16.56
N ARG A 233 -2.50 -3.47 -15.81
CA ARG A 233 -1.21 -3.91 -16.39
C ARG A 233 -1.37 -4.95 -17.51
N ARG A 234 -2.20 -5.98 -17.31
CA ARG A 234 -2.43 -7.02 -18.32
C ARG A 234 -3.09 -6.47 -19.57
N ALA A 235 -3.90 -5.44 -19.44
CA ALA A 235 -4.53 -4.74 -20.56
C ALA A 235 -3.63 -3.66 -21.20
N GLY A 236 -2.35 -3.55 -20.79
CA GLY A 236 -1.43 -2.56 -21.30
C GLY A 236 -1.81 -1.11 -20.96
N ARG A 237 -2.62 -0.90 -19.89
CA ARG A 237 -3.01 0.43 -19.44
C ARG A 237 -1.86 1.13 -18.74
N THR A 238 -1.82 2.45 -18.87
CA THR A 238 -0.78 3.28 -18.24
C THR A 238 -1.00 3.41 -16.75
N VAL A 239 0.07 3.13 -15.96
CA VAL A 239 0.06 3.24 -14.50
C VAL A 239 1.14 4.21 -14.07
N GLU A 240 0.75 5.24 -13.32
CA GLU A 240 1.65 6.26 -12.78
C GLU A 240 1.63 6.28 -11.24
N VAL A 241 2.64 6.92 -10.65
CA VAL A 241 2.76 7.15 -9.21
C VAL A 241 3.00 8.63 -8.98
N ALA A 242 2.29 9.20 -8.01
CA ALA A 242 2.54 10.55 -7.50
C ALA A 242 2.62 10.54 -5.97
N VAL A 243 3.55 11.33 -5.39
CA VAL A 243 3.85 11.32 -3.94
C VAL A 243 3.90 12.72 -3.31
N ASP A 244 3.40 13.75 -4.01
CA ASP A 244 3.38 15.12 -3.48
C ASP A 244 2.70 15.19 -2.11
N ALA A 245 3.13 16.12 -1.28
CA ALA A 245 2.66 16.25 0.11
C ALA A 245 1.13 16.35 0.25
N ALA A 246 0.46 17.01 -0.71
CA ALA A 246 -1.00 17.15 -0.70
C ALA A 246 -1.76 15.87 -1.05
N LEU A 247 -1.11 14.89 -1.69
CA LEU A 247 -1.73 13.63 -2.15
C LEU A 247 -1.92 12.59 -1.04
N TRP A 248 -1.28 12.77 0.10
CA TRP A 248 -1.30 11.78 1.17
C TRP A 248 -2.65 11.66 1.85
N VAL A 249 -3.05 10.42 2.11
CA VAL A 249 -4.08 10.11 3.09
C VAL A 249 -3.45 9.48 4.33
N ARG A 250 -4.07 9.72 5.48
CA ARG A 250 -3.69 9.15 6.77
C ARG A 250 -4.74 8.13 7.17
N VAL A 251 -4.29 6.97 7.61
CA VAL A 251 -5.14 5.91 8.15
C VAL A 251 -4.64 5.51 9.53
N GLN A 252 -5.54 5.16 10.44
CA GLN A 252 -5.15 4.72 11.77
C GLN A 252 -4.62 3.28 11.73
N ALA A 253 -3.56 3.03 12.48
CA ALA A 253 -3.08 1.68 12.72
C ALA A 253 -4.16 0.86 13.42
N ALA A 254 -4.19 -0.44 13.17
CA ALA A 254 -5.06 -1.34 13.92
C ALA A 254 -4.76 -1.20 15.43
N PRO A 255 -5.78 -1.08 16.27
CA PRO A 255 -5.62 -0.71 17.70
C PRO A 255 -4.92 -1.79 18.54
N SER A 256 -4.90 -3.03 18.05
CA SER A 256 -4.23 -4.14 18.72
C SER A 256 -3.35 -4.95 17.77
N CYS A 257 -2.34 -5.63 18.31
CA CYS A 257 -1.50 -6.54 17.52
C CYS A 257 -2.30 -7.71 16.92
N GLY A 258 -3.36 -8.17 17.60
CA GLY A 258 -4.25 -9.21 17.09
C GLY A 258 -5.03 -8.76 15.85
N GLU A 259 -5.55 -7.54 15.85
CA GLU A 259 -6.22 -6.95 14.70
C GLU A 259 -5.24 -6.66 13.57
N ALA A 260 -4.04 -6.15 13.90
CA ALA A 260 -2.96 -5.98 12.96
C ALA A 260 -2.60 -7.30 12.24
N LEU A 261 -2.41 -8.39 12.99
CA LEU A 261 -2.15 -9.71 12.41
C LEU A 261 -3.30 -10.20 11.53
N THR A 262 -4.56 -10.02 11.98
CA THR A 262 -5.75 -10.37 11.19
C THR A 262 -5.79 -9.59 9.86
N GLN A 263 -5.43 -8.31 9.89
CA GLN A 263 -5.32 -7.48 8.69
C GLN A 263 -4.23 -8.01 7.74
N ARG A 264 -3.05 -8.40 8.27
CA ARG A 264 -1.95 -8.98 7.47
C ARG A 264 -2.31 -10.35 6.88
N LEU A 265 -3.01 -11.19 7.63
CA LEU A 265 -3.54 -12.45 7.10
C LEU A 265 -4.47 -12.22 5.91
N ARG A 266 -5.32 -11.19 5.98
CA ARG A 266 -6.20 -10.79 4.88
C ARG A 266 -5.38 -10.29 3.67
N TRP A 267 -4.33 -9.49 3.90
CA TRP A 267 -3.47 -9.00 2.82
C TRP A 267 -2.65 -10.11 2.19
N ALA A 268 -2.04 -10.99 2.97
CA ALA A 268 -1.27 -12.12 2.45
C ALA A 268 -2.14 -13.11 1.67
N GLY A 269 -3.38 -13.33 2.12
CA GLY A 269 -4.33 -14.18 1.43
C GLY A 269 -4.62 -13.73 -0.01
N LYS A 270 -4.64 -12.43 -0.29
CA LYS A 270 -4.83 -11.90 -1.65
C LYS A 270 -3.60 -12.07 -2.54
N MET A 271 -2.39 -12.01 -1.96
CA MET A 271 -1.14 -12.11 -2.74
C MET A 271 -0.98 -13.46 -3.42
N GLY A 272 -1.50 -14.55 -2.87
CA GLY A 272 -1.51 -15.87 -3.51
C GLY A 272 -2.30 -15.95 -4.82
N ALA A 273 -3.17 -14.96 -5.11
CA ALA A 273 -3.89 -14.86 -6.37
C ALA A 273 -3.19 -13.95 -7.41
N VAL A 274 -2.10 -13.29 -6.99
CA VAL A 274 -1.25 -12.47 -7.87
C VAL A 274 -0.41 -13.40 -8.75
N ARG A 275 -0.77 -13.52 -10.04
CA ARG A 275 -0.06 -14.37 -11.00
C ARG A 275 1.01 -13.54 -11.73
N ASP A 276 2.09 -13.22 -11.06
CA ASP A 276 3.31 -12.64 -11.64
C ASP A 276 4.53 -13.39 -11.11
N PRO A 277 5.15 -14.27 -11.92
CA PRO A 277 6.25 -15.13 -11.48
C PRO A 277 7.47 -14.35 -10.96
N VAL A 278 7.79 -13.23 -11.61
CA VAL A 278 8.95 -12.39 -11.21
C VAL A 278 8.69 -11.74 -9.85
N SER A 279 7.50 -11.18 -9.67
CA SER A 279 7.07 -10.62 -8.38
C SER A 279 7.05 -11.68 -7.29
N GLY A 280 6.59 -12.89 -7.61
CA GLY A 280 6.59 -14.02 -6.71
C GLY A 280 8.00 -14.42 -6.27
N LEU A 281 8.95 -14.53 -7.20
CA LEU A 281 10.34 -14.85 -6.91
C LEU A 281 11.01 -13.79 -6.03
N VAL A 282 10.84 -12.52 -6.38
CA VAL A 282 11.41 -11.41 -5.59
C VAL A 282 10.85 -11.39 -4.18
N SER A 283 9.52 -11.57 -4.03
CA SER A 283 8.89 -11.65 -2.72
C SER A 283 9.39 -12.84 -1.90
N LEU A 284 9.61 -13.98 -2.55
CA LEU A 284 10.17 -15.18 -1.91
C LEU A 284 11.59 -14.94 -1.43
N VAL A 285 12.44 -14.32 -2.26
CA VAL A 285 13.82 -13.96 -1.87
C VAL A 285 13.81 -12.97 -0.71
N ALA A 286 12.99 -11.92 -0.78
CA ALA A 286 12.87 -10.94 0.30
C ALA A 286 12.40 -11.59 1.63
N LEU A 287 11.57 -12.62 1.57
CA LEU A 287 11.08 -13.36 2.73
C LEU A 287 12.12 -14.34 3.29
N LEU A 288 12.82 -15.08 2.42
CA LEU A 288 13.71 -16.16 2.83
C LEU A 288 15.14 -15.71 3.14
N LEU A 289 15.62 -14.64 2.51
CA LEU A 289 16.99 -14.16 2.70
C LEU A 289 17.35 -13.88 4.16
N PRO A 290 16.55 -13.10 4.94
CA PRO A 290 16.89 -12.84 6.34
C PRO A 290 16.90 -14.12 7.20
N TRP A 291 16.08 -15.10 6.87
CA TRP A 291 16.09 -16.39 7.53
C TRP A 291 17.34 -17.19 7.17
N ALA A 292 17.73 -17.22 5.91
CA ALA A 292 18.96 -17.87 5.48
C ALA A 292 20.18 -17.23 6.16
N LEU A 293 20.22 -15.90 6.24
CA LEU A 293 21.25 -15.17 6.99
C LEU A 293 21.25 -15.54 8.48
N THR A 294 20.08 -15.57 9.12
CA THR A 294 19.94 -15.93 10.54
C THR A 294 20.42 -17.37 10.81
N VAL A 295 19.89 -18.34 10.07
CA VAL A 295 20.26 -19.76 10.23
C VAL A 295 21.74 -19.95 10.02
N PHE A 296 22.30 -19.36 8.96
CA PHE A 296 23.72 -19.51 8.68
C PHE A 296 24.59 -18.84 9.75
N THR A 297 24.16 -17.67 10.30
CA THR A 297 24.84 -17.03 11.42
C THR A 297 24.88 -17.93 12.65
N VAL A 298 23.72 -18.53 13.02
CA VAL A 298 23.64 -19.45 14.16
C VAL A 298 24.52 -20.68 13.96
N LEU A 299 24.49 -21.28 12.78
CA LEU A 299 25.34 -22.43 12.46
C LEU A 299 26.82 -22.08 12.48
N ALA A 300 27.22 -20.91 11.96
CA ALA A 300 28.60 -20.44 11.99
C ALA A 300 29.09 -20.16 13.42
N VAL A 301 28.21 -19.70 14.32
CA VAL A 301 28.53 -19.53 15.75
C VAL A 301 28.71 -20.90 16.43
N ALA A 302 27.87 -21.89 16.08
CA ALA A 302 27.89 -23.20 16.69
C ALA A 302 29.07 -24.08 16.21
N ASP A 303 29.58 -23.85 15.00
CA ASP A 303 30.71 -24.60 14.44
C ASP A 303 32.05 -24.05 14.88
N GLN A 304 32.62 -24.66 15.91
CA GLN A 304 33.99 -24.33 16.41
C GLN A 304 35.12 -24.67 15.43
N ARG A 305 34.83 -25.32 14.29
CA ARG A 305 35.82 -25.79 13.29
C ARG A 305 36.05 -24.79 12.14
N VAL A 306 35.55 -23.56 12.25
CA VAL A 306 35.71 -22.53 11.21
C VAL A 306 37.15 -21.99 11.14
N GLY A 307 38.15 -22.83 11.23
CA GLY A 307 39.61 -22.59 11.19
C GLY A 307 40.10 -21.38 10.37
N ASP A 308 41.03 -21.54 9.44
CA ASP A 308 41.66 -20.46 8.64
C ASP A 308 40.71 -19.62 7.77
N GLY A 309 39.45 -20.04 7.59
CA GLY A 309 38.37 -19.30 6.90
C GLY A 309 37.52 -18.41 7.81
N LEU A 310 37.72 -18.43 9.13
CA LEU A 310 36.86 -17.79 10.14
C LEU A 310 36.65 -16.30 9.84
N LEU A 311 37.77 -15.56 9.74
CA LEU A 311 37.70 -14.10 9.49
C LEU A 311 36.98 -13.76 8.18
N ARG A 312 37.21 -14.50 7.10
CA ARG A 312 36.59 -14.31 5.80
C ARG A 312 35.11 -14.61 5.85
N THR A 313 34.69 -15.68 6.51
CA THR A 313 33.27 -16.08 6.68
C THR A 313 32.52 -14.99 7.43
N TRP A 314 33.05 -14.52 8.57
CA TRP A 314 32.43 -13.46 9.36
C TRP A 314 32.38 -12.11 8.64
N THR A 315 33.44 -11.75 7.92
CA THR A 315 33.45 -10.50 7.12
C THR A 315 32.38 -10.54 6.04
N LEU A 316 32.24 -11.64 5.30
CA LEU A 316 31.21 -11.80 4.28
C LEU A 316 29.79 -11.82 4.87
N LEU A 317 29.61 -12.46 6.00
CA LEU A 317 28.33 -12.55 6.69
C LEU A 317 27.88 -11.18 7.23
N LEU A 318 28.77 -10.44 7.87
CA LEU A 318 28.50 -9.07 8.31
C LEU A 318 28.20 -8.16 7.12
N ALA A 319 28.96 -8.28 6.04
CA ALA A 319 28.70 -7.53 4.81
C ALA A 319 27.34 -7.91 4.19
N ALA A 320 26.95 -9.18 4.24
CA ALA A 320 25.64 -9.63 3.76
C ALA A 320 24.49 -9.05 4.59
N TRP A 321 24.61 -9.07 5.93
CA TRP A 321 23.65 -8.44 6.82
C TRP A 321 23.54 -6.93 6.58
N ALA A 322 24.68 -6.23 6.47
CA ALA A 322 24.70 -4.80 6.17
C ALA A 322 24.06 -4.49 4.81
N ALA A 323 24.38 -5.27 3.78
CA ALA A 323 23.80 -5.12 2.45
C ALA A 323 22.28 -5.37 2.44
N TRP A 324 21.77 -6.24 3.27
CA TRP A 324 20.34 -6.47 3.42
C TRP A 324 19.65 -5.36 4.21
N CYS A 325 20.17 -4.99 5.40
CA CYS A 325 19.51 -4.07 6.33
C CYS A 325 19.59 -2.60 5.92
N VAL A 326 20.82 -2.14 5.59
CA VAL A 326 21.09 -0.70 5.45
C VAL A 326 20.25 -0.05 4.35
N PRO A 327 20.15 -0.59 3.13
CA PRO A 327 19.34 0.01 2.08
C PRO A 327 17.84 0.02 2.41
N LEU A 328 17.33 -1.01 3.10
CA LEU A 328 15.92 -1.08 3.53
C LEU A 328 15.61 -0.01 4.58
N VAL A 329 16.47 0.18 5.56
CA VAL A 329 16.33 1.25 6.56
C VAL A 329 16.40 2.63 5.90
N GLN A 330 17.31 2.81 4.94
CA GLN A 330 17.47 4.08 4.24
C GLN A 330 16.27 4.42 3.35
N VAL A 331 15.77 3.47 2.56
CA VAL A 331 14.62 3.70 1.66
C VAL A 331 13.34 3.96 2.44
N THR A 332 13.14 3.28 3.58
CA THR A 332 12.02 3.57 4.49
C THR A 332 12.15 4.97 5.09
N GLY A 333 13.36 5.37 5.48
CA GLY A 333 13.65 6.73 5.94
C GLY A 333 13.42 7.80 4.87
N ASP A 334 13.66 7.50 3.59
CA ASP A 334 13.35 8.40 2.47
C ASP A 334 11.83 8.63 2.37
N VAL A 335 11.01 7.58 2.55
CA VAL A 335 9.55 7.68 2.59
C VAL A 335 9.07 8.52 3.78
N HIS A 336 9.63 8.33 4.97
CA HIS A 336 9.30 9.16 6.14
C HIS A 336 9.58 10.65 5.89
N ARG A 337 10.70 10.97 5.21
CA ARG A 337 10.98 12.37 4.82
C ARG A 337 9.95 12.92 3.83
N LEU A 338 9.51 12.12 2.85
CA LEU A 338 8.41 12.49 1.94
C LEU A 338 7.10 12.75 2.69
N ALA A 339 6.83 11.98 3.73
CA ALA A 339 5.66 12.16 4.59
C ALA A 339 5.77 13.35 5.57
N GLY A 340 6.84 14.15 5.49
CA GLY A 340 7.06 15.33 6.31
C GLY A 340 7.72 15.06 7.67
N GLU A 341 8.30 13.88 7.90
CA GLU A 341 9.06 13.62 9.12
C GLU A 341 10.50 14.16 8.99
N GLU A 342 10.84 15.15 9.81
CA GLU A 342 12.16 15.81 9.76
C GLU A 342 13.30 14.88 10.16
N ARG A 343 13.05 13.89 11.04
CA ARG A 343 14.08 13.00 11.58
C ARG A 343 13.75 11.54 11.38
N PRO A 344 14.35 10.86 10.39
CA PRO A 344 14.27 9.41 10.27
C PRO A 344 14.73 8.72 11.56
N ARG A 345 14.04 7.66 11.96
CA ARG A 345 14.35 6.90 13.18
C ARG A 345 14.93 5.53 12.81
N PRO A 346 16.19 5.42 12.40
CA PRO A 346 16.77 4.19 11.84
C PRO A 346 16.68 2.99 12.78
N VAL A 347 16.82 3.21 14.09
CA VAL A 347 16.70 2.14 15.09
C VAL A 347 15.28 1.56 15.12
N ARG A 348 14.28 2.42 15.03
CA ARG A 348 12.87 2.04 14.97
C ARG A 348 12.56 1.24 13.70
N THR A 349 13.03 1.72 12.55
CA THR A 349 12.89 1.01 11.27
C THR A 349 13.59 -0.35 11.29
N PHE A 350 14.80 -0.42 11.86
CA PHE A 350 15.53 -1.67 12.01
C PHE A 350 14.78 -2.67 12.91
N ALA A 351 14.26 -2.22 14.04
CA ALA A 351 13.47 -3.06 14.93
C ALA A 351 12.19 -3.61 14.23
N ALA A 352 11.51 -2.77 13.45
CA ALA A 352 10.37 -3.18 12.65
C ALA A 352 10.74 -4.19 11.56
N LEU A 353 11.87 -4.01 10.90
CA LEU A 353 12.41 -4.95 9.91
C LEU A 353 12.68 -6.33 10.53
N LEU A 354 13.29 -6.36 11.72
CA LEU A 354 13.51 -7.63 12.45
C LEU A 354 12.17 -8.28 12.84
N ALA A 355 11.21 -7.52 13.37
CA ALA A 355 9.89 -8.04 13.68
C ALA A 355 9.20 -8.61 12.44
N PHE A 356 9.27 -7.90 11.30
CA PHE A 356 8.72 -8.36 10.01
C PHE A 356 9.31 -9.70 9.59
N THR A 357 10.63 -9.92 9.73
CA THR A 357 11.26 -11.20 9.38
C THR A 357 10.70 -12.38 10.19
N VAL A 358 10.25 -12.13 11.41
CA VAL A 358 9.68 -13.16 12.28
C VAL A 358 8.23 -13.46 11.92
N TYR A 359 7.37 -12.43 11.80
CA TYR A 359 5.94 -12.68 11.63
C TYR A 359 5.54 -12.92 10.16
N ALA A 360 6.25 -12.36 9.16
CA ALA A 360 5.85 -12.46 7.77
C ALA A 360 5.79 -13.90 7.23
N PRO A 361 6.77 -14.81 7.51
CA PRO A 361 6.66 -16.22 7.13
C PRO A 361 5.47 -16.93 7.79
N VAL A 362 5.21 -16.64 9.05
CA VAL A 362 4.05 -17.20 9.78
C VAL A 362 2.75 -16.75 9.10
N ILE A 363 2.61 -15.46 8.80
CA ILE A 363 1.47 -14.91 8.06
C ILE A 363 1.35 -15.56 6.68
N ALA A 364 2.44 -15.74 5.94
CA ALA A 364 2.43 -16.37 4.62
C ALA A 364 1.90 -17.81 4.65
N VAL A 365 2.24 -18.58 5.68
CA VAL A 365 1.75 -19.96 5.86
C VAL A 365 0.30 -19.95 6.36
N VAL A 366 0.01 -19.22 7.45
CA VAL A 366 -1.30 -19.22 8.10
C VAL A 366 -2.39 -18.67 7.17
N SER A 367 -2.07 -17.68 6.34
CA SER A 367 -3.02 -17.11 5.38
C SER A 367 -3.56 -18.11 4.34
N ARG A 368 -2.89 -19.24 4.14
CA ARG A 368 -3.35 -20.34 3.27
C ARG A 368 -4.35 -21.24 3.96
N LEU A 369 -4.31 -21.30 5.29
CA LEU A 369 -5.12 -22.21 6.11
C LEU A 369 -6.29 -21.50 6.78
N TYR A 370 -6.11 -20.20 7.14
CA TYR A 370 -7.06 -19.42 7.89
C TYR A 370 -7.72 -18.34 7.03
N ARG A 371 -9.06 -18.27 7.11
CA ARG A 371 -9.85 -17.23 6.43
C ARG A 371 -10.35 -16.22 7.46
N PRO A 372 -9.79 -15.01 7.51
CA PRO A 372 -10.17 -14.00 8.48
C PRO A 372 -11.61 -13.51 8.24
N ARG A 373 -12.24 -12.99 9.31
CA ARG A 373 -13.49 -12.22 9.21
C ARG A 373 -13.16 -10.74 9.07
N TRP A 374 -14.01 -10.02 8.33
CA TRP A 374 -13.94 -8.56 8.21
C TRP A 374 -15.31 -7.96 8.34
N LYS A 375 -15.49 -6.99 9.27
CA LYS A 375 -16.77 -6.34 9.57
C LYS A 375 -17.94 -7.33 9.64
N GLY A 376 -17.75 -8.42 10.39
CA GLY A 376 -18.75 -9.46 10.62
C GLY A 376 -18.89 -10.54 9.54
N ARG A 377 -18.33 -10.35 8.33
CA ARG A 377 -18.42 -11.31 7.21
C ARG A 377 -17.16 -12.17 7.09
N ARG A 378 -17.31 -13.47 6.77
CA ARG A 378 -16.19 -14.33 6.34
C ARG A 378 -15.72 -13.87 4.96
N ILE A 379 -14.43 -13.60 4.81
CA ILE A 379 -13.80 -13.24 3.52
C ILE A 379 -13.47 -14.52 2.76
N ARG A 380 -13.86 -14.60 1.49
CA ARG A 380 -13.52 -15.68 0.56
C ARG A 380 -12.18 -15.43 -0.13
#